data_ad18d163ad47178666da81d3ce7a6274
#
_entry.id   ad18d163ad47178666da81d3ce7a6274
#
_cell.length_a   1.000
_cell.length_b   1.000
_cell.length_c   1.000
_cell.angle_alpha   90.00
_cell.angle_beta   90.00
_cell.angle_gamma   90.00
#
_symmetry.space_group_name_H-M   'P 1'
#
loop_
_entity.id
_entity.type
_entity.pdbx_description
1 polymer ?
#
loop_
_entity_poly.entity_id
_entity_poly.type
_entity_poly.pdbx_seq_one_letter_code
_entity_poly.pdbx_strand_id
1 'polypeptide(L)'
;MKKLTKQIISVALGAVTAASCGTMAFAADKTLNQDTPSGSSTVEYSEESTYTATIPEYIKVQKMSEDVDTNANSVTLRDVIIPDGKSLVGTVTYNGVVAEENNVKIPYKLATAGGDLTSGSTIITQVSGKSTEEKTSHFGAVATESPKYSGYYTDTATFSFDEVGEGIKYLVNAIKANNDTLNIGATKPEYVVAKFNDDFSKVTISKNGNDSDGKMKNWAMYECEARDSLKSVVIEDGVTSISECAFQNCKVLADISIANSVDSIGDYAFQNCFSLNTIAIPSGVTGISERAFNECPNLKEINVSAENDKFTSQDGILYFNYLNQKKALWRYPEGKSGEYSIPDSVISVNNYAFYNCDTLANVTIPSSVKSIGNAAFSGCEGLTDIAVPDSVQKLGNFVFSGCTALATAALPNSVTTIGSDTFNGCTSLKEITLPSNTNITNRMFYQCSSLENIVIPNSVKKIGAYAFTGCAALKNVTLSSNITYIADNAFNKCGNLKIVYGTTGSYAETWAKNEGYTFVAQ
;
A
#
# COMPACT_ATOMS: atom_id res chain seq x y z
N MET A 1 60.68 -12.57 -23.20
CA MET A 1 59.97 -11.71 -22.27
C MET A 1 59.02 -10.85 -23.08
N LYS A 2 57.79 -11.31 -23.26
CA LYS A 2 56.74 -10.53 -23.91
C LYS A 2 56.12 -9.67 -22.82
N LYS A 3 56.18 -8.33 -22.96
CA LYS A 3 55.46 -7.39 -22.14
C LYS A 3 53.96 -7.69 -22.30
N LEU A 4 53.33 -8.25 -21.29
CA LEU A 4 51.86 -8.29 -21.22
C LEU A 4 51.38 -6.87 -20.91
N THR A 5 50.66 -6.29 -21.85
CA THR A 5 50.00 -5.00 -21.73
C THR A 5 48.92 -5.14 -20.65
N LYS A 6 48.87 -4.20 -19.71
CA LYS A 6 47.76 -4.10 -18.75
C LYS A 6 46.48 -3.91 -19.54
N GLN A 7 45.58 -4.86 -19.47
CA GLN A 7 44.25 -4.71 -20.06
C GLN A 7 43.35 -3.90 -19.11
N ILE A 8 42.88 -2.79 -19.63
CA ILE A 8 41.85 -1.97 -18.98
C ILE A 8 40.51 -2.47 -19.52
N ILE A 9 39.63 -2.91 -18.65
CA ILE A 9 38.27 -3.28 -19.00
C ILE A 9 37.40 -2.07 -18.70
N SER A 10 36.78 -1.52 -19.74
CA SER A 10 35.81 -0.45 -19.56
C SER A 10 34.47 -1.05 -19.22
N VAL A 11 33.83 -0.53 -18.17
CA VAL A 11 32.47 -0.86 -17.82
C VAL A 11 31.60 0.29 -18.33
N ALA A 12 30.69 -0.01 -19.26
CA ALA A 12 29.71 0.96 -19.71
C ALA A 12 28.57 1.03 -18.67
N LEU A 13 28.35 2.21 -18.11
CA LEU A 13 27.21 2.45 -17.23
C LEU A 13 25.98 2.84 -18.05
N GLY A 14 24.94 2.04 -18.00
CA GLY A 14 23.71 2.22 -18.76
C GLY A 14 22.63 3.06 -18.03
N ALA A 15 21.86 3.87 -18.78
CA ALA A 15 20.84 4.78 -18.26
C ALA A 15 19.67 4.09 -17.58
N VAL A 16 19.21 4.60 -16.45
CA VAL A 16 18.02 4.13 -15.76
C VAL A 16 16.96 5.20 -15.71
N THR A 17 15.75 4.81 -16.08
CA THR A 17 14.56 5.63 -15.97
C THR A 17 14.07 5.63 -14.53
N ALA A 18 13.89 6.81 -13.96
CA ALA A 18 13.32 7.01 -12.63
C ALA A 18 11.87 6.49 -12.56
N ALA A 19 11.63 5.50 -11.71
CA ALA A 19 10.29 5.16 -11.23
C ALA A 19 10.13 5.79 -9.83
N SER A 20 8.96 6.32 -9.57
CA SER A 20 8.58 7.07 -8.38
C SER A 20 8.70 6.27 -7.08
N CYS A 21 9.89 6.13 -6.55
CA CYS A 21 10.24 5.74 -5.18
C CYS A 21 11.77 5.72 -5.07
N GLY A 22 12.37 6.86 -4.80
CA GLY A 22 13.70 7.01 -4.21
C GLY A 22 14.91 6.24 -4.80
N THR A 23 14.78 5.48 -5.88
CA THR A 23 15.89 4.72 -6.48
C THR A 23 16.43 5.45 -7.69
N MET A 24 17.69 5.89 -7.64
CA MET A 24 18.38 6.42 -8.81
C MET A 24 19.47 5.45 -9.26
N ALA A 25 19.34 4.98 -10.48
CA ALA A 25 20.38 4.21 -11.14
C ALA A 25 21.03 5.08 -12.23
N PHE A 26 22.35 5.06 -12.31
CA PHE A 26 23.12 5.86 -13.24
C PHE A 26 23.70 5.02 -14.36
N ALA A 27 23.58 5.57 -15.55
CA ALA A 27 24.32 5.11 -16.68
C ALA A 27 25.13 6.24 -17.29
N ALA A 28 26.39 6.09 -17.45
CA ALA A 28 27.21 6.98 -18.26
C ALA A 28 27.53 6.28 -19.57
N ASP A 29 26.93 6.76 -20.65
CA ASP A 29 27.31 6.38 -22.01
C ASP A 29 28.42 7.36 -22.47
N LYS A 30 29.68 6.96 -22.28
CA LYS A 30 30.81 7.66 -22.88
C LYS A 30 31.84 6.66 -23.37
N THR A 31 32.13 6.72 -24.64
CA THR A 31 33.35 6.17 -25.25
C THR A 31 34.57 6.79 -24.56
N LEU A 32 35.27 6.02 -23.76
CA LEU A 32 36.37 6.49 -22.94
C LEU A 32 37.66 6.63 -23.73
N ASN A 33 38.30 7.78 -23.56
CA ASN A 33 39.65 8.00 -23.98
C ASN A 33 40.60 7.67 -22.81
N GLN A 34 41.72 7.06 -23.07
CA GLN A 34 42.63 6.44 -22.12
C GLN A 34 43.26 7.37 -21.06
N ASP A 35 42.94 8.68 -21.07
CA ASP A 35 43.72 9.68 -20.34
C ASP A 35 42.96 10.39 -19.18
N THR A 36 41.70 10.04 -18.88
CA THR A 36 40.95 10.65 -17.76
C THR A 36 40.35 9.60 -16.83
N PRO A 37 40.84 9.47 -15.59
CA PRO A 37 40.53 8.32 -14.75
C PRO A 37 39.29 8.46 -13.82
N SER A 38 38.54 9.55 -13.83
CA SER A 38 37.34 9.67 -12.97
C SER A 38 36.32 10.65 -13.52
N GLY A 39 35.08 10.24 -13.60
CA GLY A 39 33.94 11.11 -13.84
C GLY A 39 33.21 11.46 -12.54
N SER A 40 32.69 12.68 -12.44
CA SER A 40 31.81 13.07 -11.35
C SER A 40 30.41 13.29 -11.89
N SER A 41 29.43 12.67 -11.25
CA SER A 41 28.01 12.95 -11.50
C SER A 41 27.41 13.54 -10.24
N THR A 42 26.80 14.72 -10.38
CA THR A 42 26.03 15.34 -9.30
C THR A 42 24.58 14.90 -9.42
N VAL A 43 24.04 14.43 -8.32
CA VAL A 43 22.64 14.01 -8.22
C VAL A 43 21.99 14.87 -7.17
N GLU A 44 21.03 15.67 -7.61
CA GLU A 44 20.16 16.43 -6.71
C GLU A 44 18.84 15.68 -6.57
N TYR A 45 18.53 15.26 -5.35
CA TYR A 45 17.22 14.73 -5.00
C TYR A 45 16.35 15.86 -4.49
N SER A 46 15.20 16.09 -5.12
CA SER A 46 14.53 17.39 -5.12
C SER A 46 13.68 17.73 -3.90
N GLU A 47 13.47 16.84 -2.93
CA GLU A 47 12.52 17.19 -1.86
C GLU A 47 13.05 17.13 -0.42
N GLU A 48 14.06 16.28 -0.08
CA GLU A 48 14.53 16.20 1.30
C GLU A 48 16.02 15.82 1.49
N SER A 49 16.66 15.24 0.48
CA SER A 49 18.09 14.83 0.57
C SER A 49 18.91 15.37 -0.59
N THR A 50 20.13 15.80 -0.30
CA THR A 50 21.10 16.19 -1.33
C THR A 50 22.42 15.47 -1.10
N TYR A 51 23.06 15.03 -2.18
CA TYR A 51 24.39 14.44 -2.13
C TYR A 51 25.09 14.50 -3.50
N THR A 52 26.40 14.46 -3.47
CA THR A 52 27.24 14.25 -4.65
C THR A 52 27.87 12.87 -4.56
N ALA A 53 27.62 12.01 -5.55
CA ALA A 53 28.27 10.72 -5.67
C ALA A 53 29.30 10.74 -6.79
N THR A 54 30.54 10.37 -6.49
CA THR A 54 31.59 10.13 -7.48
C THR A 54 31.76 8.64 -7.63
N ILE A 55 31.58 8.15 -8.85
CA ILE A 55 31.75 6.73 -9.21
C ILE A 55 32.84 6.62 -10.25
N PRO A 56 33.54 5.47 -10.32
CA PRO A 56 34.60 5.28 -11.33
C PRO A 56 33.98 5.26 -12.74
N GLU A 57 34.59 5.95 -13.68
CA GLU A 57 34.22 5.88 -15.11
C GLU A 57 34.40 4.48 -15.68
N TYR A 58 35.37 3.74 -15.14
CA TYR A 58 35.64 2.33 -15.48
C TYR A 58 36.11 1.59 -14.25
N ILE A 59 35.81 0.31 -14.20
CA ILE A 59 36.33 -0.58 -13.16
C ILE A 59 37.57 -1.28 -13.69
N LYS A 60 38.70 -1.06 -13.03
CA LYS A 60 39.97 -1.74 -13.38
C LYS A 60 39.93 -3.17 -12.86
N VAL A 61 39.87 -4.14 -13.76
CA VAL A 61 39.91 -5.56 -13.43
C VAL A 61 41.32 -6.06 -13.46
N GLN A 62 41.78 -6.70 -12.40
CA GLN A 62 43.09 -7.28 -12.24
C GLN A 62 43.16 -8.69 -12.83
N LYS A 63 44.36 -9.16 -13.09
CA LYS A 63 44.59 -10.53 -13.56
C LYS A 63 44.31 -11.55 -12.45
N MET A 64 43.87 -12.73 -12.82
CA MET A 64 43.58 -13.86 -11.94
C MET A 64 44.74 -14.27 -11.01
N SER A 65 45.97 -14.01 -11.38
CA SER A 65 47.19 -14.40 -10.62
C SER A 65 47.66 -13.36 -9.60
N GLU A 66 46.95 -12.25 -9.44
CA GLU A 66 47.32 -11.18 -8.52
C GLU A 66 46.34 -11.17 -7.34
N ASP A 67 46.80 -10.80 -6.14
CA ASP A 67 45.92 -10.53 -5.02
C ASP A 67 44.98 -9.37 -5.37
N VAL A 68 43.75 -9.41 -4.90
CA VAL A 68 42.77 -8.36 -5.21
C VAL A 68 43.19 -7.05 -4.54
N ASP A 69 43.56 -6.06 -5.36
CA ASP A 69 43.76 -4.69 -4.87
C ASP A 69 42.37 -4.06 -4.59
N THR A 70 41.95 -4.19 -3.38
CA THR A 70 40.65 -3.66 -2.93
C THR A 70 40.56 -2.13 -2.94
N ASN A 71 41.67 -1.44 -3.25
CA ASN A 71 41.72 0.03 -3.38
C ASN A 71 41.76 0.50 -4.85
N ALA A 72 41.67 -0.42 -5.80
CA ALA A 72 41.81 -0.10 -7.23
C ALA A 72 40.71 0.80 -7.77
N ASN A 73 39.51 0.77 -7.14
CA ASN A 73 38.34 1.55 -7.51
C ASN A 73 37.70 2.14 -6.27
N SER A 74 36.95 3.24 -6.39
CA SER A 74 36.25 3.86 -5.27
C SER A 74 34.93 4.48 -5.66
N VAL A 75 34.00 4.49 -4.69
CA VAL A 75 32.78 5.30 -4.70
C VAL A 75 32.87 6.30 -3.56
N THR A 76 32.64 7.56 -3.85
CA THR A 76 32.78 8.65 -2.88
C THR A 76 31.48 9.43 -2.78
N LEU A 77 31.02 9.73 -1.56
CA LEU A 77 29.89 10.60 -1.26
C LEU A 77 30.39 11.91 -0.66
N ARG A 78 29.83 13.04 -1.12
CA ARG A 78 30.13 14.40 -0.64
C ARG A 78 28.85 15.21 -0.46
N ASP A 79 28.93 16.23 0.38
CA ASP A 79 27.88 17.23 0.60
C ASP A 79 26.51 16.59 0.92
N VAL A 80 26.54 15.58 1.74
CA VAL A 80 25.38 14.73 2.04
C VAL A 80 24.48 15.42 3.06
N ILE A 81 23.21 15.58 2.71
CA ILE A 81 22.13 15.96 3.64
C ILE A 81 21.08 14.88 3.59
N ILE A 82 20.86 14.21 4.71
CA ILE A 82 19.90 13.11 4.86
C ILE A 82 18.99 13.44 6.04
N PRO A 83 17.66 13.42 5.87
CA PRO A 83 16.70 13.63 6.97
C PRO A 83 16.93 12.69 8.15
N ASP A 84 16.49 13.12 9.34
CA ASP A 84 16.55 12.29 10.53
C ASP A 84 15.75 10.99 10.35
N GLY A 85 16.31 9.88 10.81
CA GLY A 85 15.72 8.55 10.70
C GLY A 85 15.88 7.88 9.33
N LYS A 86 16.70 8.46 8.42
CA LYS A 86 17.03 7.87 7.13
C LYS A 86 18.52 7.64 6.94
N SER A 87 18.88 6.79 5.99
CA SER A 87 20.26 6.53 5.59
C SER A 87 20.35 6.47 4.06
N LEU A 88 21.46 6.91 3.49
CA LEU A 88 21.76 6.70 2.08
C LEU A 88 22.58 5.42 1.93
N VAL A 89 22.15 4.52 1.05
CA VAL A 89 22.82 3.23 0.78
C VAL A 89 23.17 3.16 -0.69
N GLY A 90 24.45 3.05 -0.99
CA GLY A 90 24.94 2.76 -2.34
C GLY A 90 25.14 1.25 -2.52
N THR A 91 24.53 0.69 -3.55
CA THR A 91 24.68 -0.71 -3.95
C THR A 91 25.31 -0.82 -5.32
N VAL A 92 25.99 -1.94 -5.61
CA VAL A 92 26.53 -2.25 -6.93
C VAL A 92 25.90 -3.53 -7.47
N THR A 93 25.35 -3.44 -8.67
CA THR A 93 24.83 -4.59 -9.42
C THR A 93 25.64 -4.79 -10.68
N TYR A 94 26.10 -6.02 -10.95
CA TYR A 94 26.92 -6.36 -12.10
C TYR A 94 26.66 -7.80 -12.56
N ASN A 95 26.98 -8.09 -13.83
CA ASN A 95 26.76 -9.44 -14.39
C ASN A 95 27.90 -10.43 -14.06
N GLY A 96 29.06 -9.93 -13.68
CA GLY A 96 30.23 -10.76 -13.37
C GLY A 96 30.89 -11.39 -14.59
N VAL A 97 30.48 -11.00 -15.80
CA VAL A 97 31.03 -11.53 -17.06
C VAL A 97 31.22 -10.38 -18.03
N VAL A 98 32.45 -10.15 -18.42
CA VAL A 98 32.78 -9.20 -19.50
C VAL A 98 32.69 -9.91 -20.84
N ALA A 99 32.11 -9.26 -21.84
CA ALA A 99 31.95 -9.79 -23.19
C ALA A 99 32.66 -8.91 -24.22
N GLU A 100 33.31 -9.55 -25.20
CA GLU A 100 33.88 -8.89 -26.35
C GLU A 100 32.93 -8.98 -27.55
N GLU A 101 33.13 -8.14 -28.58
CA GLU A 101 32.38 -8.17 -29.87
C GLU A 101 32.30 -9.56 -30.53
N ASN A 102 33.19 -10.50 -30.16
CA ASN A 102 33.22 -11.87 -30.68
C ASN A 102 32.69 -12.96 -29.73
N ASN A 103 31.81 -12.62 -28.79
CA ASN A 103 31.19 -13.56 -27.84
C ASN A 103 32.16 -14.30 -26.89
N VAL A 104 33.35 -13.79 -26.66
CA VAL A 104 34.25 -14.33 -25.64
C VAL A 104 33.90 -13.74 -24.28
N LYS A 105 33.57 -14.58 -23.31
CA LYS A 105 33.20 -14.19 -21.96
C LYS A 105 34.37 -14.43 -21.01
N ILE A 106 34.67 -13.43 -20.15
CA ILE A 106 35.67 -13.56 -19.08
C ILE A 106 34.93 -13.28 -17.77
N PRO A 107 34.76 -14.28 -16.90
CA PRO A 107 34.14 -14.05 -15.59
C PRO A 107 35.09 -13.24 -14.71
N TYR A 108 34.48 -12.35 -13.90
CA TYR A 108 35.17 -11.57 -12.88
C TYR A 108 34.33 -11.44 -11.62
N LYS A 109 34.97 -11.07 -10.51
CA LYS A 109 34.27 -10.75 -9.24
C LYS A 109 34.76 -9.41 -8.71
N LEU A 110 33.87 -8.76 -7.93
CA LEU A 110 34.21 -7.60 -7.13
C LEU A 110 34.52 -8.01 -5.69
N ALA A 111 35.39 -7.29 -5.02
CA ALA A 111 35.72 -7.53 -3.62
C ALA A 111 36.12 -6.24 -2.90
N THR A 112 35.82 -6.18 -1.61
CA THR A 112 36.34 -5.17 -0.67
C THR A 112 37.32 -5.80 0.31
N ALA A 113 37.87 -4.99 1.20
CA ALA A 113 38.71 -5.51 2.31
C ALA A 113 37.92 -6.49 3.24
N GLY A 114 36.58 -6.46 3.22
CA GLY A 114 35.69 -7.37 3.98
C GLY A 114 35.37 -8.67 3.25
N GLY A 115 35.80 -8.87 2.00
CA GLY A 115 35.55 -10.07 1.20
C GLY A 115 34.89 -9.80 -0.15
N ASP A 116 34.49 -10.88 -0.83
CA ASP A 116 33.87 -10.83 -2.14
C ASP A 116 32.49 -10.14 -2.09
N LEU A 117 32.21 -9.31 -3.11
CA LEU A 117 30.91 -8.68 -3.31
C LEU A 117 30.06 -9.52 -4.29
N THR A 118 28.83 -9.80 -3.93
CA THR A 118 27.83 -10.32 -4.86
C THR A 118 27.06 -9.18 -5.53
N SER A 119 26.45 -9.45 -6.67
CA SER A 119 25.59 -8.45 -7.33
C SER A 119 24.47 -8.02 -6.39
N GLY A 120 24.27 -6.71 -6.23
CA GLY A 120 23.34 -6.13 -5.23
C GLY A 120 23.97 -5.85 -3.86
N SER A 121 25.28 -6.12 -3.67
CA SER A 121 25.95 -5.80 -2.39
C SER A 121 26.02 -4.31 -2.12
N THR A 122 25.86 -3.93 -0.85
CA THR A 122 26.09 -2.56 -0.38
C THR A 122 27.58 -2.23 -0.45
N ILE A 123 27.90 -1.12 -1.13
CA ILE A 123 29.29 -0.67 -1.30
C ILE A 123 29.62 0.56 -0.44
N ILE A 124 28.64 1.41 -0.15
CA ILE A 124 28.83 2.60 0.69
C ILE A 124 27.54 2.95 1.43
N THR A 125 27.65 3.51 2.63
CA THR A 125 26.50 3.97 3.42
C THR A 125 26.81 5.27 4.15
N GLN A 126 25.80 6.14 4.26
CA GLN A 126 25.82 7.33 5.08
C GLN A 126 24.55 7.36 5.93
N VAL A 127 24.70 7.56 7.24
CA VAL A 127 23.59 7.73 8.19
C VAL A 127 23.04 9.15 8.15
N SER A 128 21.87 9.36 8.77
CA SER A 128 21.19 10.65 8.85
C SER A 128 22.07 11.81 9.35
N GLY A 129 21.75 13.01 8.92
CA GLY A 129 22.41 14.24 9.27
C GLY A 129 23.07 14.95 8.08
N LYS A 130 23.65 16.11 8.38
CA LYS A 130 24.42 16.88 7.40
C LYS A 130 25.91 16.55 7.57
N SER A 131 26.53 15.99 6.52
CA SER A 131 27.97 15.73 6.49
C SER A 131 28.62 16.52 5.35
N THR A 132 29.61 17.30 5.71
CA THR A 132 30.52 17.95 4.75
C THR A 132 31.78 17.13 4.54
N GLU A 133 31.96 16.04 5.32
CA GLU A 133 33.09 15.14 5.18
C GLU A 133 32.86 14.15 4.05
N GLU A 134 33.90 13.96 3.27
CA GLU A 134 33.92 13.00 2.19
C GLU A 134 33.98 11.57 2.77
N LYS A 135 33.05 10.71 2.31
CA LYS A 135 33.04 9.30 2.66
C LYS A 135 33.36 8.48 1.42
N THR A 136 34.41 7.71 1.48
CA THR A 136 34.87 6.88 0.35
C THR A 136 34.85 5.41 0.72
N SER A 137 34.33 4.58 -0.16
CA SER A 137 34.42 3.13 -0.10
C SER A 137 35.26 2.62 -1.27
N HIS A 138 36.16 1.72 -1.01
CA HIS A 138 37.08 1.14 -1.97
C HIS A 138 36.69 -0.30 -2.31
N PHE A 139 36.91 -0.70 -3.55
CA PHE A 139 36.72 -2.06 -4.02
C PHE A 139 37.66 -2.44 -5.13
N GLY A 140 37.93 -3.72 -5.28
CA GLY A 140 38.73 -4.31 -6.36
C GLY A 140 37.87 -5.17 -7.27
N ALA A 141 38.37 -5.42 -8.48
CA ALA A 141 37.78 -6.36 -9.41
C ALA A 141 38.87 -7.27 -9.95
N VAL A 142 38.65 -8.59 -9.96
CA VAL A 142 39.61 -9.57 -10.43
C VAL A 142 38.95 -10.56 -11.38
N ALA A 143 39.63 -10.83 -12.53
CA ALA A 143 39.19 -11.87 -13.45
C ALA A 143 39.35 -13.25 -12.80
N THR A 144 38.33 -14.09 -12.89
CA THR A 144 38.35 -15.45 -12.34
C THR A 144 38.88 -16.47 -13.36
N GLU A 145 39.03 -16.08 -14.63
CA GLU A 145 39.63 -16.84 -15.71
C GLU A 145 40.57 -15.98 -16.55
N SER A 146 41.59 -16.57 -17.13
CA SER A 146 42.53 -15.86 -18.03
C SER A 146 41.89 -15.68 -19.42
N PRO A 147 41.96 -14.46 -20.02
CA PRO A 147 41.50 -14.24 -21.38
C PRO A 147 42.32 -15.03 -22.39
N LYS A 148 41.66 -15.68 -23.34
CA LYS A 148 42.30 -16.44 -24.42
C LYS A 148 42.84 -15.56 -25.53
N TYR A 149 42.30 -14.34 -25.66
CA TYR A 149 42.64 -13.40 -26.71
C TYR A 149 42.92 -12.01 -26.13
N SER A 150 43.69 -11.19 -26.84
CA SER A 150 43.85 -9.77 -26.51
C SER A 150 42.72 -8.97 -27.18
N GLY A 151 41.97 -8.21 -26.43
CA GLY A 151 40.84 -7.41 -26.91
C GLY A 151 40.30 -6.49 -25.83
N TYR A 152 39.28 -5.72 -26.17
CA TYR A 152 38.55 -4.90 -25.23
C TYR A 152 37.33 -5.70 -24.74
N TYR A 153 37.15 -5.72 -23.44
CA TYR A 153 36.05 -6.43 -22.79
C TYR A 153 35.23 -5.42 -22.01
N THR A 154 33.92 -5.47 -22.16
CA THR A 154 33.00 -4.53 -21.50
C THR A 154 31.92 -5.28 -20.74
N ASP A 155 31.54 -4.78 -19.59
CA ASP A 155 30.35 -5.17 -18.84
C ASP A 155 29.69 -3.90 -18.28
N THR A 156 28.48 -4.03 -17.79
CA THR A 156 27.75 -2.96 -17.16
C THR A 156 27.68 -3.22 -15.67
N ALA A 157 28.23 -2.32 -14.87
CA ALA A 157 27.96 -2.25 -13.45
C ALA A 157 27.07 -1.05 -13.16
N THR A 158 25.98 -1.29 -12.45
CA THR A 158 25.03 -0.27 -12.05
C THR A 158 25.26 0.07 -10.57
N PHE A 159 25.46 1.34 -10.28
CA PHE A 159 25.50 1.86 -8.91
C PHE A 159 24.17 2.53 -8.62
N SER A 160 23.45 2.01 -7.62
CA SER A 160 22.19 2.57 -7.16
C SER A 160 22.38 3.18 -5.78
N PHE A 161 21.77 4.34 -5.55
CA PHE A 161 21.80 5.01 -4.26
C PHE A 161 20.36 5.16 -3.77
N ASP A 162 20.05 4.46 -2.70
CA ASP A 162 18.71 4.41 -2.13
C ASP A 162 18.69 5.07 -0.77
N GLU A 163 17.69 5.92 -0.54
CA GLU A 163 17.40 6.45 0.77
C GLU A 163 16.55 5.43 1.54
N VAL A 164 17.10 4.90 2.62
CA VAL A 164 16.45 3.90 3.46
C VAL A 164 16.24 4.44 4.87
N GLY A 165 15.09 4.16 5.47
CA GLY A 165 14.85 4.44 6.87
C GLY A 165 15.85 3.67 7.75
N GLU A 166 16.38 4.32 8.80
CA GLU A 166 17.37 3.68 9.70
C GLU A 166 16.85 2.35 10.27
N GLY A 167 15.53 2.22 10.50
CA GLY A 167 14.89 1.01 11.00
C GLY A 167 15.01 -0.19 10.06
N ILE A 168 14.96 0.04 8.74
CA ILE A 168 14.92 -1.02 7.72
C ILE A 168 16.25 -1.77 7.64
N LYS A 169 17.34 -1.04 7.55
CA LYS A 169 18.69 -1.61 7.44
C LYS A 169 19.12 -2.34 8.70
N TYR A 170 18.77 -1.76 9.86
CA TYR A 170 18.99 -2.42 11.16
C TYR A 170 18.27 -3.76 11.24
N LEU A 171 17.05 -3.85 10.70
CA LEU A 171 16.26 -5.06 10.81
C LEU A 171 16.84 -6.21 9.98
N VAL A 172 17.18 -6.00 8.70
CA VAL A 172 17.79 -7.04 7.85
C VAL A 172 19.17 -7.48 8.39
N ASN A 173 20.01 -6.53 8.78
CA ASN A 173 21.32 -6.84 9.35
C ASN A 173 21.20 -7.54 10.71
N ALA A 174 20.23 -7.14 11.55
CA ALA A 174 19.96 -7.79 12.83
C ALA A 174 19.43 -9.23 12.64
N ILE A 175 18.59 -9.46 11.64
CA ILE A 175 18.10 -10.79 11.28
C ILE A 175 19.27 -11.67 10.85
N LYS A 176 20.11 -11.22 9.90
CA LYS A 176 21.28 -11.97 9.43
C LYS A 176 22.32 -12.21 10.52
N ALA A 177 22.58 -11.21 11.35
CA ALA A 177 23.51 -11.33 12.48
C ALA A 177 23.03 -12.29 13.58
N ASN A 178 21.72 -12.57 13.64
CA ASN A 178 21.08 -13.45 14.61
C ASN A 178 20.57 -14.76 13.98
N ASN A 179 21.34 -15.36 13.06
CA ASN A 179 21.02 -16.60 12.36
C ASN A 179 19.61 -16.59 11.74
N ASP A 180 19.32 -15.53 11.00
CA ASP A 180 18.04 -15.30 10.30
C ASP A 180 16.81 -15.28 11.22
N THR A 181 16.99 -14.92 12.49
CA THR A 181 15.92 -14.83 13.48
C THR A 181 15.67 -13.42 13.98
N LEU A 182 14.42 -13.12 14.31
CA LEU A 182 13.98 -11.87 14.91
C LEU A 182 13.03 -12.14 16.08
N ASN A 183 13.30 -11.50 17.21
CA ASN A 183 12.46 -11.57 18.40
C ASN A 183 11.27 -10.60 18.28
N ILE A 184 10.05 -11.13 18.25
CA ILE A 184 8.81 -10.38 17.98
C ILE A 184 7.71 -10.58 19.03
N GLY A 185 8.05 -11.04 20.22
CA GLY A 185 7.08 -11.19 21.32
C GLY A 185 6.60 -9.86 21.88
N ALA A 186 5.30 -9.77 22.20
CA ALA A 186 4.66 -8.56 22.70
C ALA A 186 5.03 -8.26 24.16
N THR A 187 4.99 -9.27 25.03
CA THR A 187 5.29 -9.14 26.48
C THR A 187 6.78 -9.12 26.73
N LYS A 188 7.50 -10.06 26.11
CA LYS A 188 8.97 -10.07 26.04
C LYS A 188 9.37 -10.40 24.61
N PRO A 189 10.36 -9.68 24.03
CA PRO A 189 10.73 -9.88 22.63
C PRO A 189 11.06 -11.33 22.28
N GLU A 190 11.75 -12.05 23.15
CA GLU A 190 12.18 -13.42 22.97
C GLU A 190 11.04 -14.47 23.06
N TYR A 191 9.83 -14.09 23.45
CA TYR A 191 8.71 -15.01 23.60
C TYR A 191 8.13 -15.52 22.27
N VAL A 192 8.26 -14.74 21.21
CA VAL A 192 7.89 -15.12 19.86
C VAL A 192 9.04 -14.79 18.93
N VAL A 193 9.41 -15.74 18.10
CA VAL A 193 10.55 -15.65 17.18
C VAL A 193 10.09 -15.83 15.76
N ALA A 194 10.49 -14.94 14.88
CA ALA A 194 10.38 -15.06 13.44
C ALA A 194 11.71 -15.55 12.87
N LYS A 195 11.71 -16.70 12.19
CA LYS A 195 12.86 -17.27 11.51
C LYS A 195 12.67 -17.20 10.00
N PHE A 196 13.59 -16.55 9.32
CA PHE A 196 13.58 -16.41 7.88
C PHE A 196 14.46 -17.49 7.21
N ASN A 197 14.16 -17.82 5.97
CA ASN A 197 15.08 -18.53 5.10
C ASN A 197 16.08 -17.56 4.46
N ASP A 198 17.11 -18.10 3.76
CA ASP A 198 18.27 -17.34 3.27
C ASP A 198 17.90 -16.19 2.30
N ASP A 199 16.83 -16.37 1.51
CA ASP A 199 16.35 -15.40 0.52
C ASP A 199 15.15 -14.56 0.99
N PHE A 200 14.77 -14.66 2.27
CA PHE A 200 13.62 -13.99 2.87
C PHE A 200 12.26 -14.30 2.20
N SER A 201 12.20 -15.32 1.36
CA SER A 201 10.94 -15.70 0.71
C SER A 201 9.97 -16.41 1.65
N LYS A 202 10.45 -16.92 2.78
CA LYS A 202 9.66 -17.62 3.79
C LYS A 202 10.05 -17.19 5.20
N VAL A 203 9.03 -16.99 6.04
CA VAL A 203 9.19 -16.82 7.49
C VAL A 203 8.38 -17.86 8.25
N THR A 204 8.99 -18.43 9.29
CA THR A 204 8.33 -19.28 10.27
C THR A 204 8.30 -18.53 11.60
N ILE A 205 7.11 -18.39 12.18
CA ILE A 205 6.89 -17.69 13.43
C ILE A 205 6.52 -18.73 14.49
N SER A 206 7.30 -18.79 15.55
CA SER A 206 7.14 -19.78 16.61
C SER A 206 7.14 -19.15 17.99
N LYS A 207 6.46 -19.82 18.93
CA LYS A 207 6.53 -19.52 20.34
C LYS A 207 7.87 -20.03 20.90
N ASN A 208 8.53 -19.22 21.72
CA ASN A 208 9.78 -19.59 22.36
C ASN A 208 9.61 -19.66 23.90
N GLY A 209 9.85 -20.84 24.46
CA GLY A 209 9.74 -21.12 25.89
C GLY A 209 8.31 -21.38 26.40
N ASN A 210 8.22 -22.08 27.52
CA ASN A 210 6.94 -22.50 28.10
C ASN A 210 6.18 -21.35 28.79
N ASP A 211 6.89 -20.35 29.29
CA ASP A 211 6.31 -19.20 30.01
C ASP A 211 5.84 -18.07 29.08
N SER A 212 5.99 -18.27 27.78
CA SER A 212 5.59 -17.32 26.76
C SER A 212 4.06 -17.26 26.61
N ASP A 213 3.50 -16.05 26.45
CA ASP A 213 2.08 -15.84 26.13
C ASP A 213 1.76 -16.03 24.62
N GLY A 214 2.79 -16.23 23.80
CA GLY A 214 2.64 -16.44 22.36
C GLY A 214 2.18 -15.22 21.56
N LYS A 215 2.09 -14.04 22.19
CA LYS A 215 1.62 -12.81 21.53
C LYS A 215 2.72 -12.14 20.70
N MET A 216 2.42 -11.86 19.46
CA MET A 216 3.28 -11.03 18.62
C MET A 216 3.13 -9.55 18.99
N LYS A 217 4.25 -8.81 19.03
CA LYS A 217 4.21 -7.35 19.04
C LYS A 217 3.88 -6.83 17.63
N ASN A 218 3.54 -5.55 17.55
CA ASN A 218 3.56 -4.84 16.27
C ASN A 218 5.02 -4.78 15.80
N TRP A 219 5.35 -5.50 14.74
CA TRP A 219 6.70 -5.65 14.23
C TRP A 219 6.76 -5.21 12.77
N ALA A 220 6.49 -4.10 12.54
CA ALA A 220 6.59 -3.33 11.30
C ALA A 220 7.34 -4.01 10.13
N MET A 221 6.83 -5.14 9.61
CA MET A 221 7.34 -5.72 8.35
C MET A 221 7.17 -4.72 7.20
N TYR A 222 6.23 -3.77 7.31
CA TYR A 222 6.04 -2.74 6.30
C TYR A 222 7.27 -1.82 6.12
N GLU A 223 8.19 -1.80 7.08
CA GLU A 223 9.44 -1.03 7.00
C GLU A 223 10.65 -1.89 6.56
N CYS A 224 10.46 -3.18 6.25
CA CYS A 224 11.54 -4.12 5.92
C CYS A 224 11.53 -4.52 4.44
N GLU A 225 12.68 -4.45 3.77
CA GLU A 225 12.83 -4.93 2.38
C GLU A 225 12.49 -6.43 2.25
N ALA A 226 12.66 -7.22 3.31
CA ALA A 226 12.26 -8.62 3.33
C ALA A 226 10.78 -8.84 2.95
N ARG A 227 9.88 -7.85 3.19
CA ARG A 227 8.47 -7.93 2.79
C ARG A 227 8.27 -8.13 1.29
N ASP A 228 9.14 -7.50 0.46
CA ASP A 228 9.01 -7.55 -1.00
C ASP A 228 9.42 -8.91 -1.57
N SER A 229 10.14 -9.72 -0.78
CA SER A 229 10.54 -11.09 -1.11
C SER A 229 9.66 -12.16 -0.45
N LEU A 230 8.88 -11.79 0.59
CA LEU A 230 8.14 -12.74 1.42
C LEU A 230 6.94 -13.33 0.67
N LYS A 231 7.06 -14.61 0.28
CA LYS A 231 6.03 -15.37 -0.45
C LYS A 231 5.21 -16.28 0.46
N SER A 232 5.79 -16.74 1.57
CA SER A 232 5.16 -17.72 2.44
C SER A 232 5.39 -17.40 3.92
N VAL A 233 4.32 -17.57 4.72
CA VAL A 233 4.31 -17.41 6.18
C VAL A 233 3.79 -18.68 6.83
N VAL A 234 4.50 -19.17 7.84
CA VAL A 234 4.04 -20.26 8.70
C VAL A 234 3.99 -19.76 10.14
N ILE A 235 2.81 -19.77 10.74
CA ILE A 235 2.59 -19.45 12.15
C ILE A 235 2.34 -20.77 12.89
N GLU A 236 3.29 -21.13 13.73
CA GLU A 236 3.30 -22.41 14.45
C GLU A 236 2.45 -22.38 15.71
N ASP A 237 2.18 -23.57 16.22
CA ASP A 237 1.39 -23.74 17.44
C ASP A 237 2.06 -23.06 18.65
N GLY A 238 1.20 -22.51 19.53
CA GLY A 238 1.61 -21.71 20.68
C GLY A 238 1.73 -20.21 20.41
N VAL A 239 1.78 -19.75 19.16
CA VAL A 239 1.56 -18.33 18.82
C VAL A 239 0.07 -18.03 18.95
N THR A 240 -0.28 -16.96 19.72
CA THR A 240 -1.67 -16.69 20.06
C THR A 240 -2.27 -15.50 19.33
N SER A 241 -1.46 -14.62 18.73
CA SER A 241 -1.99 -13.47 17.98
C SER A 241 -1.15 -13.13 16.77
N ILE A 242 -1.81 -12.64 15.71
CA ILE A 242 -1.19 -11.92 14.61
C ILE A 242 -1.42 -10.43 14.89
N SER A 243 -0.33 -9.69 15.09
CA SER A 243 -0.41 -8.28 15.50
C SER A 243 -0.94 -7.36 14.39
N GLU A 244 -1.27 -6.13 14.78
CA GLU A 244 -1.56 -5.05 13.85
C GLU A 244 -0.42 -4.87 12.86
N CYS A 245 -0.73 -4.68 11.56
CA CYS A 245 0.22 -4.47 10.46
C CYS A 245 1.28 -5.57 10.28
N ALA A 246 1.11 -6.77 10.86
CA ALA A 246 2.15 -7.81 10.91
C ALA A 246 2.73 -8.15 9.52
N PHE A 247 1.90 -8.24 8.50
CA PHE A 247 2.28 -8.55 7.11
C PHE A 247 1.77 -7.47 6.13
N GLN A 248 1.56 -6.26 6.62
CA GLN A 248 1.15 -5.14 5.78
C GLN A 248 2.16 -4.89 4.67
N ASN A 249 1.68 -4.67 3.44
CA ASN A 249 2.48 -4.43 2.24
C ASN A 249 3.37 -5.62 1.80
N CYS A 250 3.13 -6.85 2.28
CA CYS A 250 3.78 -8.04 1.74
C CYS A 250 3.15 -8.40 0.38
N LYS A 251 3.47 -7.63 -0.67
CA LYS A 251 2.79 -7.66 -1.97
C LYS A 251 2.87 -9.02 -2.69
N VAL A 252 3.93 -9.78 -2.44
CA VAL A 252 4.16 -11.09 -3.07
C VAL A 252 3.77 -12.27 -2.18
N LEU A 253 3.22 -12.00 -0.97
CA LEU A 253 2.74 -13.05 -0.07
C LEU A 253 1.54 -13.78 -0.68
N ALA A 254 1.73 -15.07 -0.97
CA ALA A 254 0.73 -15.94 -1.58
C ALA A 254 0.23 -17.03 -0.63
N ASP A 255 1.12 -17.54 0.21
CA ASP A 255 0.85 -18.69 1.07
C ASP A 255 0.95 -18.32 2.55
N ILE A 256 -0.07 -18.65 3.31
CA ILE A 256 -0.05 -18.49 4.76
C ILE A 256 -0.68 -19.69 5.47
N SER A 257 0.02 -20.21 6.47
CA SER A 257 -0.47 -21.24 7.38
C SER A 257 -0.57 -20.66 8.79
N ILE A 258 -1.75 -20.74 9.39
CA ILE A 258 -2.06 -20.21 10.72
C ILE A 258 -2.45 -21.38 11.63
N ALA A 259 -1.75 -21.55 12.76
CA ALA A 259 -2.07 -22.60 13.74
C ALA A 259 -3.35 -22.31 14.52
N ASN A 260 -3.94 -23.38 15.08
CA ASN A 260 -5.17 -23.31 15.88
C ASN A 260 -5.02 -22.54 17.21
N SER A 261 -3.80 -22.34 17.68
CA SER A 261 -3.51 -21.53 18.87
C SER A 261 -3.73 -20.03 18.70
N VAL A 262 -3.81 -19.54 17.44
CA VAL A 262 -4.05 -18.12 17.15
C VAL A 262 -5.50 -17.76 17.46
N ASP A 263 -5.71 -16.82 18.39
CA ASP A 263 -7.02 -16.33 18.81
C ASP A 263 -7.45 -15.02 18.11
N SER A 264 -6.48 -14.25 17.60
CA SER A 264 -6.76 -12.93 17.02
C SER A 264 -5.88 -12.55 15.83
N ILE A 265 -6.51 -11.84 14.88
CA ILE A 265 -5.87 -11.22 13.71
C ILE A 265 -6.08 -9.71 13.80
N GLY A 266 -4.98 -8.98 13.93
CA GLY A 266 -4.96 -7.54 14.17
C GLY A 266 -5.35 -6.68 12.99
N ASP A 267 -5.43 -5.37 13.25
CA ASP A 267 -5.80 -4.38 12.26
C ASP A 267 -4.73 -4.28 11.16
N TYR A 268 -5.16 -4.20 9.90
CA TYR A 268 -4.26 -4.15 8.73
C TYR A 268 -3.25 -5.30 8.63
N ALA A 269 -3.47 -6.42 9.35
CA ALA A 269 -2.48 -7.50 9.45
C ALA A 269 -1.99 -8.01 8.09
N PHE A 270 -2.87 -8.02 7.07
CA PHE A 270 -2.58 -8.45 5.69
C PHE A 270 -2.92 -7.37 4.66
N GLN A 271 -3.00 -6.10 5.05
CA GLN A 271 -3.29 -5.03 4.09
C GLN A 271 -2.24 -4.99 2.98
N ASN A 272 -2.67 -4.76 1.73
CA ASN A 272 -1.80 -4.71 0.54
C ASN A 272 -1.05 -6.02 0.24
N CYS A 273 -1.60 -7.17 0.63
CA CYS A 273 -1.10 -8.48 0.22
C CYS A 273 -1.64 -8.84 -1.18
N PHE A 274 -1.06 -8.27 -2.23
CA PHE A 274 -1.60 -8.35 -3.60
C PHE A 274 -1.58 -9.75 -4.20
N SER A 275 -0.68 -10.63 -3.75
CA SER A 275 -0.60 -12.02 -4.26
C SER A 275 -1.44 -13.00 -3.46
N LEU A 276 -2.06 -12.57 -2.35
CA LEU A 276 -2.87 -13.44 -1.50
C LEU A 276 -4.21 -13.76 -2.19
N ASN A 277 -4.40 -15.02 -2.62
CA ASN A 277 -5.63 -15.47 -3.27
C ASN A 277 -6.62 -16.09 -2.30
N THR A 278 -6.11 -16.84 -1.33
CA THR A 278 -6.92 -17.55 -0.33
C THR A 278 -6.26 -17.47 1.03
N ILE A 279 -7.07 -17.49 2.09
CA ILE A 279 -6.60 -17.61 3.46
C ILE A 279 -7.48 -18.57 4.26
N ALA A 280 -6.84 -19.44 5.03
CA ALA A 280 -7.53 -20.33 5.96
C ALA A 280 -7.54 -19.75 7.37
N ILE A 281 -8.73 -19.64 7.97
CA ILE A 281 -8.94 -19.16 9.34
C ILE A 281 -9.17 -20.39 10.23
N PRO A 282 -8.27 -20.69 11.18
CA PRO A 282 -8.38 -21.86 12.03
C PRO A 282 -9.49 -21.74 13.09
N SER A 283 -9.77 -22.85 13.75
CA SER A 283 -10.83 -22.95 14.78
C SER A 283 -10.59 -22.06 16.00
N GLY A 284 -9.33 -21.75 16.34
CA GLY A 284 -8.97 -20.95 17.50
C GLY A 284 -9.27 -19.45 17.35
N VAL A 285 -9.40 -18.93 16.13
CA VAL A 285 -9.57 -17.48 15.90
C VAL A 285 -10.95 -17.01 16.35
N THR A 286 -10.96 -16.13 17.36
CA THR A 286 -12.18 -15.54 17.94
C THR A 286 -12.32 -14.04 17.62
N GLY A 287 -11.26 -13.40 17.14
CA GLY A 287 -11.21 -11.99 16.76
C GLY A 287 -10.49 -11.75 15.43
N ILE A 288 -11.15 -11.08 14.50
CA ILE A 288 -10.54 -10.61 13.24
C ILE A 288 -10.88 -9.13 13.10
N SER A 289 -9.86 -8.27 12.93
CA SER A 289 -10.11 -6.86 12.66
C SER A 289 -10.83 -6.68 11.33
N GLU A 290 -11.74 -5.73 11.28
CA GLU A 290 -12.52 -5.38 10.09
C GLU A 290 -11.65 -4.96 8.90
N ARG A 291 -10.44 -4.46 9.17
CA ARG A 291 -9.47 -4.00 8.17
C ARG A 291 -8.30 -4.97 7.91
N ALA A 292 -8.35 -6.15 8.55
CA ALA A 292 -7.25 -7.12 8.46
C ALA A 292 -6.85 -7.49 7.03
N PHE A 293 -7.81 -7.52 6.09
CA PHE A 293 -7.64 -7.93 4.70
C PHE A 293 -7.94 -6.80 3.69
N ASN A 294 -7.83 -5.53 4.09
CA ASN A 294 -8.05 -4.43 3.18
C ASN A 294 -6.96 -4.38 2.09
N GLU A 295 -7.35 -3.93 0.89
CA GLU A 295 -6.43 -3.76 -0.26
C GLU A 295 -5.72 -5.07 -0.65
N CYS A 296 -6.49 -6.17 -0.64
CA CYS A 296 -6.09 -7.49 -1.14
C CYS A 296 -6.85 -7.81 -2.44
N PRO A 297 -6.53 -7.17 -3.59
CA PRO A 297 -7.36 -7.20 -4.79
C PRO A 297 -7.48 -8.59 -5.43
N ASN A 298 -6.59 -9.52 -5.10
CA ASN A 298 -6.64 -10.89 -5.61
C ASN A 298 -7.23 -11.90 -4.60
N LEU A 299 -7.58 -11.47 -3.39
CA LEU A 299 -8.19 -12.36 -2.40
C LEU A 299 -9.59 -12.76 -2.84
N LYS A 300 -9.80 -14.06 -3.09
CA LYS A 300 -11.07 -14.63 -3.55
C LYS A 300 -11.80 -15.43 -2.49
N GLU A 301 -11.06 -15.98 -1.54
CA GLU A 301 -11.63 -16.88 -0.54
C GLU A 301 -10.99 -16.68 0.84
N ILE A 302 -11.87 -16.54 1.83
CA ILE A 302 -11.53 -16.62 3.25
C ILE A 302 -12.22 -17.87 3.78
N ASN A 303 -11.46 -18.94 3.99
CA ASN A 303 -11.98 -20.25 4.34
C ASN A 303 -11.87 -20.50 5.85
N VAL A 304 -12.99 -20.57 6.54
CA VAL A 304 -13.05 -20.76 8.00
C VAL A 304 -13.22 -22.24 8.34
N SER A 305 -12.45 -22.72 9.30
CA SER A 305 -12.61 -24.08 9.85
C SER A 305 -14.04 -24.32 10.32
N ALA A 306 -14.59 -25.49 10.02
CA ALA A 306 -15.94 -25.88 10.46
C ALA A 306 -16.08 -25.94 12.01
N GLU A 307 -14.97 -26.04 12.72
CA GLU A 307 -14.89 -26.07 14.18
C GLU A 307 -14.80 -24.66 14.81
N ASN A 308 -14.82 -23.59 14.01
CA ASN A 308 -14.76 -22.23 14.54
C ASN A 308 -16.15 -21.77 15.01
N ASP A 309 -16.26 -21.40 16.29
CA ASP A 309 -17.53 -20.99 16.91
C ASP A 309 -17.93 -19.53 16.60
N LYS A 310 -16.95 -18.66 16.27
CA LYS A 310 -17.16 -17.21 16.10
C LYS A 310 -17.36 -16.81 14.67
N PHE A 311 -16.65 -17.44 13.77
CA PHE A 311 -16.70 -17.13 12.35
C PHE A 311 -17.15 -18.32 11.52
N THR A 312 -17.72 -18.05 10.38
CA THR A 312 -17.99 -19.06 9.33
C THR A 312 -17.69 -18.45 7.97
N SER A 313 -17.44 -19.30 7.00
CA SER A 313 -17.41 -18.86 5.61
C SER A 313 -18.44 -19.61 4.78
N GLN A 314 -18.98 -18.91 3.78
CA GLN A 314 -19.80 -19.51 2.74
C GLN A 314 -19.34 -18.91 1.40
N ASP A 315 -19.01 -19.77 0.45
CA ASP A 315 -18.47 -19.36 -0.85
C ASP A 315 -17.24 -18.43 -0.74
N GLY A 316 -16.38 -18.67 0.27
CA GLY A 316 -15.19 -17.88 0.56
C GLY A 316 -15.47 -16.50 1.20
N ILE A 317 -16.70 -16.17 1.53
CA ILE A 317 -17.10 -14.92 2.17
C ILE A 317 -17.15 -15.12 3.68
N LEU A 318 -16.54 -14.17 4.42
CA LEU A 318 -16.42 -14.27 5.88
C LEU A 318 -17.63 -13.66 6.58
N TYR A 319 -18.17 -14.41 7.54
CA TYR A 319 -19.26 -14.00 8.41
C TYR A 319 -18.88 -14.16 9.88
N PHE A 320 -19.39 -13.25 10.71
CA PHE A 320 -19.37 -13.39 12.16
C PHE A 320 -20.70 -13.97 12.64
N ASN A 321 -20.64 -14.95 13.55
CA ASN A 321 -21.79 -15.66 14.07
C ASN A 321 -22.34 -14.97 15.32
N TYR A 322 -23.61 -14.57 15.26
CA TYR A 322 -24.40 -14.20 16.44
C TYR A 322 -25.17 -15.42 16.99
N LEU A 323 -25.76 -15.24 18.16
CA LEU A 323 -26.71 -16.22 18.70
C LEU A 323 -27.89 -16.43 17.75
N ASN A 324 -28.53 -17.62 17.81
CA ASN A 324 -29.71 -18.00 17.02
C ASN A 324 -29.47 -18.00 15.50
N GLN A 325 -28.30 -18.46 15.05
CA GLN A 325 -27.92 -18.59 13.63
C GLN A 325 -27.94 -17.28 12.84
N LYS A 326 -28.03 -16.13 13.49
CA LYS A 326 -27.89 -14.82 12.85
C LYS A 326 -26.43 -14.49 12.61
N LYS A 327 -26.15 -13.78 11.52
CA LYS A 327 -24.79 -13.45 11.09
C LYS A 327 -24.63 -11.96 10.80
N ALA A 328 -23.40 -11.45 10.98
CA ALA A 328 -22.94 -10.25 10.29
C ALA A 328 -22.12 -10.66 9.07
N LEU A 329 -22.31 -10.02 7.93
CA LEU A 329 -21.36 -10.11 6.84
C LEU A 329 -20.11 -9.33 7.24
N TRP A 330 -19.00 -10.06 7.46
CA TRP A 330 -17.78 -9.48 8.01
C TRP A 330 -16.85 -8.99 6.92
N ARG A 331 -16.58 -9.81 5.91
CA ARG A 331 -15.74 -9.43 4.77
C ARG A 331 -16.14 -10.20 3.51
N TYR A 332 -16.45 -9.48 2.46
CA TYR A 332 -16.50 -9.96 1.09
C TYR A 332 -15.12 -9.78 0.47
N PRO A 333 -14.46 -10.81 -0.05
CA PRO A 333 -13.12 -10.71 -0.63
C PRO A 333 -13.08 -9.81 -1.87
N GLU A 334 -12.10 -8.90 -1.96
CA GLU A 334 -11.98 -7.92 -3.04
C GLU A 334 -11.79 -8.54 -4.43
N GLY A 335 -11.14 -9.71 -4.51
CA GLY A 335 -10.91 -10.43 -5.79
C GLY A 335 -12.12 -11.19 -6.33
N LYS A 336 -13.29 -11.11 -5.66
CA LYS A 336 -14.55 -11.65 -6.19
C LYS A 336 -15.25 -10.61 -7.03
N SER A 337 -15.88 -11.04 -8.12
CA SER A 337 -16.51 -10.18 -9.12
C SER A 337 -17.96 -10.58 -9.38
N GLY A 338 -18.69 -9.71 -10.07
CA GLY A 338 -20.05 -9.97 -10.57
C GLY A 338 -21.14 -9.51 -9.60
N GLU A 339 -22.19 -10.29 -9.47
CA GLU A 339 -23.35 -10.00 -8.63
C GLU A 339 -23.32 -10.83 -7.35
N TYR A 340 -23.83 -10.27 -6.26
CA TYR A 340 -23.91 -11.00 -5.02
C TYR A 340 -25.23 -10.76 -4.28
N SER A 341 -25.87 -11.85 -3.83
CA SER A 341 -27.05 -11.80 -2.98
C SER A 341 -26.67 -12.15 -1.54
N ILE A 342 -26.81 -11.19 -0.64
CA ILE A 342 -26.55 -11.39 0.80
C ILE A 342 -27.60 -12.37 1.35
N PRO A 343 -27.22 -13.44 2.08
CA PRO A 343 -28.16 -14.42 2.63
C PRO A 343 -29.12 -13.83 3.68
N ASP A 344 -30.36 -14.36 3.77
CA ASP A 344 -31.39 -13.94 4.73
C ASP A 344 -30.99 -14.15 6.21
N SER A 345 -29.99 -14.95 6.49
CA SER A 345 -29.42 -15.10 7.84
C SER A 345 -28.61 -13.88 8.30
N VAL A 346 -28.24 -12.98 7.39
CA VAL A 346 -27.45 -11.78 7.69
C VAL A 346 -28.35 -10.67 8.21
N ILE A 347 -28.01 -10.13 9.38
CA ILE A 347 -28.75 -9.04 10.03
C ILE A 347 -28.00 -7.70 9.99
N SER A 348 -26.72 -7.71 9.66
CA SER A 348 -25.90 -6.51 9.51
C SER A 348 -24.79 -6.73 8.48
N VAL A 349 -24.50 -5.68 7.73
CA VAL A 349 -23.28 -5.55 6.92
C VAL A 349 -22.28 -4.78 7.76
N ASN A 350 -21.13 -5.38 8.03
CA ASN A 350 -20.13 -4.82 8.96
C ASN A 350 -19.37 -3.64 8.33
N ASN A 351 -18.57 -2.94 9.15
CA ASN A 351 -17.67 -1.92 8.62
C ASN A 351 -16.70 -2.55 7.61
N TYR A 352 -16.38 -1.84 6.53
CA TYR A 352 -15.46 -2.29 5.47
C TYR A 352 -15.83 -3.63 4.80
N ALA A 353 -17.04 -4.14 4.95
CA ALA A 353 -17.42 -5.49 4.51
C ALA A 353 -17.20 -5.73 3.01
N PHE A 354 -17.46 -4.74 2.14
CA PHE A 354 -17.21 -4.75 0.70
C PHE A 354 -16.21 -3.67 0.27
N TYR A 355 -15.33 -3.22 1.19
CA TYR A 355 -14.37 -2.15 0.92
C TYR A 355 -13.47 -2.52 -0.28
N ASN A 356 -13.37 -1.61 -1.28
CA ASN A 356 -12.61 -1.77 -2.53
C ASN A 356 -13.00 -3.01 -3.37
N CYS A 357 -14.23 -3.49 -3.28
CA CYS A 357 -14.74 -4.51 -4.20
C CYS A 357 -15.10 -3.86 -5.55
N ASP A 358 -14.09 -3.40 -6.28
CA ASP A 358 -14.19 -2.58 -7.49
C ASP A 358 -14.85 -3.30 -8.68
N THR A 359 -14.78 -4.63 -8.71
CA THR A 359 -15.39 -5.48 -9.75
C THR A 359 -16.79 -6.01 -9.39
N LEU A 360 -17.33 -5.62 -8.23
CA LEU A 360 -18.67 -5.99 -7.78
C LEU A 360 -19.73 -5.13 -8.50
N ALA A 361 -20.51 -5.75 -9.37
CA ALA A 361 -21.43 -5.03 -10.25
C ALA A 361 -22.78 -4.73 -9.57
N ASN A 362 -23.28 -5.64 -8.75
CA ASN A 362 -24.58 -5.52 -8.07
C ASN A 362 -24.61 -6.27 -6.74
N VAL A 363 -25.32 -5.73 -5.76
CA VAL A 363 -25.56 -6.37 -4.46
C VAL A 363 -27.03 -6.32 -4.08
N THR A 364 -27.61 -7.50 -3.87
CA THR A 364 -28.97 -7.60 -3.29
C THR A 364 -28.86 -7.68 -1.78
N ILE A 365 -29.45 -6.71 -1.07
CA ILE A 365 -29.51 -6.64 0.39
C ILE A 365 -30.88 -7.17 0.85
N PRO A 366 -30.95 -8.26 1.66
CA PRO A 366 -32.22 -8.82 2.09
C PRO A 366 -32.89 -8.00 3.20
N SER A 367 -34.19 -8.22 3.39
CA SER A 367 -34.99 -7.54 4.43
C SER A 367 -34.62 -7.93 5.88
N SER A 368 -33.72 -8.87 6.07
CA SER A 368 -33.15 -9.20 7.38
C SER A 368 -32.14 -8.16 7.88
N VAL A 369 -31.47 -7.44 6.98
CA VAL A 369 -30.41 -6.47 7.32
C VAL A 369 -31.01 -5.23 7.96
N LYS A 370 -30.48 -4.86 9.15
CA LYS A 370 -30.92 -3.71 9.96
C LYS A 370 -29.96 -2.53 9.93
N SER A 371 -28.67 -2.79 9.64
CA SER A 371 -27.64 -1.75 9.62
C SER A 371 -26.55 -2.06 8.61
N ILE A 372 -25.97 -0.99 8.06
CA ILE A 372 -24.81 -1.04 7.15
C ILE A 372 -23.70 -0.19 7.80
N GLY A 373 -22.55 -0.79 8.02
CA GLY A 373 -21.42 -0.21 8.76
C GLY A 373 -20.65 0.88 8.00
N ASN A 374 -19.64 1.45 8.66
CA ASN A 374 -18.80 2.48 8.04
C ASN A 374 -18.02 1.90 6.84
N ALA A 375 -17.93 2.67 5.77
CA ALA A 375 -17.19 2.30 4.56
C ALA A 375 -17.57 0.92 4.00
N ALA A 376 -18.78 0.42 4.29
CA ALA A 376 -19.16 -0.95 3.95
C ALA A 376 -19.08 -1.25 2.45
N PHE A 377 -19.38 -0.29 1.59
CA PHE A 377 -19.26 -0.38 0.12
C PHE A 377 -18.32 0.70 -0.45
N SER A 378 -17.46 1.30 0.38
CA SER A 378 -16.53 2.32 -0.11
C SER A 378 -15.54 1.73 -1.11
N GLY A 379 -15.36 2.42 -2.26
CA GLY A 379 -14.48 1.95 -3.33
C GLY A 379 -15.07 0.85 -4.22
N CYS A 380 -16.37 0.52 -4.10
CA CYS A 380 -17.03 -0.38 -5.04
C CYS A 380 -17.26 0.33 -6.39
N GLU A 381 -16.18 0.50 -7.17
CA GLU A 381 -16.23 1.30 -8.40
C GLU A 381 -17.13 0.70 -9.47
N GLY A 382 -17.31 -0.63 -9.49
CA GLY A 382 -18.19 -1.34 -10.44
C GLY A 382 -19.67 -1.32 -10.07
N LEU A 383 -20.04 -0.88 -8.84
CA LEU A 383 -21.43 -0.90 -8.39
C LEU A 383 -22.28 0.16 -9.11
N THR A 384 -23.25 -0.28 -9.93
CA THR A 384 -24.04 0.63 -10.78
C THR A 384 -25.30 1.15 -10.13
N ASP A 385 -25.91 0.38 -9.26
CA ASP A 385 -27.10 0.75 -8.50
C ASP A 385 -27.14 0.06 -7.15
N ILE A 386 -27.91 0.61 -6.22
CA ILE A 386 -28.11 0.03 -4.89
C ILE A 386 -29.51 0.31 -4.37
N ALA A 387 -30.23 -0.74 -4.03
CA ALA A 387 -31.51 -0.67 -3.33
C ALA A 387 -31.35 -1.04 -1.86
N VAL A 388 -31.47 -0.05 -0.99
CA VAL A 388 -31.44 -0.26 0.46
C VAL A 388 -32.85 -0.67 0.91
N PRO A 389 -33.03 -1.86 1.55
CA PRO A 389 -34.36 -2.33 1.93
C PRO A 389 -34.96 -1.56 3.12
N ASP A 390 -36.30 -1.58 3.23
CA ASP A 390 -37.07 -0.93 4.34
C ASP A 390 -36.73 -1.43 5.74
N SER A 391 -35.96 -2.47 5.85
CA SER A 391 -35.46 -3.00 7.12
C SER A 391 -34.29 -2.23 7.71
N VAL A 392 -33.53 -1.50 6.88
CA VAL A 392 -32.33 -0.78 7.28
C VAL A 392 -32.69 0.51 7.98
N GLN A 393 -32.16 0.71 9.17
CA GLN A 393 -32.39 1.91 10.00
C GLN A 393 -31.17 2.83 10.07
N LYS A 394 -29.97 2.29 9.84
CA LYS A 394 -28.71 3.01 10.02
C LYS A 394 -27.71 2.74 8.89
N LEU A 395 -27.17 3.82 8.34
CA LEU A 395 -25.99 3.84 7.47
C LEU A 395 -24.83 4.52 8.21
N GLY A 396 -23.65 3.91 8.18
CA GLY A 396 -22.41 4.46 8.74
C GLY A 396 -21.85 5.62 7.92
N ASN A 397 -20.64 6.06 8.26
CA ASN A 397 -19.90 7.03 7.46
C ASN A 397 -19.31 6.36 6.22
N PHE A 398 -19.11 7.10 5.12
CA PHE A 398 -18.44 6.65 3.89
C PHE A 398 -19.05 5.41 3.23
N VAL A 399 -20.34 5.09 3.48
CA VAL A 399 -20.91 3.78 3.08
C VAL A 399 -20.72 3.49 1.60
N PHE A 400 -21.02 4.44 0.71
CA PHE A 400 -20.87 4.34 -0.75
C PHE A 400 -19.82 5.31 -1.30
N SER A 401 -18.89 5.77 -0.46
CA SER A 401 -17.83 6.68 -0.91
C SER A 401 -16.97 6.03 -2.00
N GLY A 402 -16.73 6.76 -3.10
CA GLY A 402 -15.93 6.23 -4.22
C GLY A 402 -16.64 5.21 -5.10
N CYS A 403 -17.94 4.99 -4.96
CA CYS A 403 -18.71 4.18 -5.92
C CYS A 403 -18.89 4.96 -7.22
N THR A 404 -17.86 5.00 -8.05
CA THR A 404 -17.79 5.90 -9.22
C THR A 404 -18.79 5.56 -10.33
N ALA A 405 -19.21 4.31 -10.46
CA ALA A 405 -20.23 3.88 -11.42
C ALA A 405 -21.67 4.02 -10.90
N LEU A 406 -21.87 4.31 -9.60
CA LEU A 406 -23.21 4.36 -9.00
C LEU A 406 -24.04 5.49 -9.63
N ALA A 407 -25.01 5.12 -10.45
CA ALA A 407 -25.85 6.04 -11.21
C ALA A 407 -27.12 6.46 -10.45
N THR A 408 -27.70 5.54 -9.68
CA THR A 408 -28.90 5.77 -8.89
C THR A 408 -28.81 5.15 -7.51
N ALA A 409 -29.44 5.78 -6.52
CA ALA A 409 -29.57 5.23 -5.18
C ALA A 409 -30.97 5.55 -4.59
N ALA A 410 -31.57 4.58 -3.92
CA ALA A 410 -32.83 4.78 -3.22
C ALA A 410 -32.68 4.42 -1.75
N LEU A 411 -32.86 5.41 -0.88
CA LEU A 411 -32.85 5.24 0.56
C LEU A 411 -34.28 5.25 1.09
N PRO A 412 -34.70 4.20 1.80
CA PRO A 412 -36.08 4.11 2.33
C PRO A 412 -36.28 5.01 3.54
N ASN A 413 -37.54 5.31 3.84
CA ASN A 413 -37.91 6.14 4.99
C ASN A 413 -37.59 5.52 6.36
N SER A 414 -37.28 4.25 6.41
CA SER A 414 -36.80 3.56 7.62
C SER A 414 -35.41 4.01 8.06
N VAL A 415 -34.60 4.52 7.14
CA VAL A 415 -33.24 5.02 7.44
C VAL A 415 -33.35 6.34 8.20
N THR A 416 -33.06 6.29 9.50
CA THR A 416 -33.10 7.45 10.40
C THR A 416 -31.74 8.07 10.69
N THR A 417 -30.68 7.35 10.38
CA THR A 417 -29.30 7.79 10.61
C THR A 417 -28.47 7.55 9.35
N ILE A 418 -27.87 8.63 8.82
CA ILE A 418 -26.93 8.59 7.69
C ILE A 418 -25.66 9.31 8.13
N GLY A 419 -24.55 8.61 8.01
CA GLY A 419 -23.21 9.15 8.35
C GLY A 419 -22.72 10.19 7.34
N SER A 420 -21.58 10.82 7.67
CA SER A 420 -20.89 11.74 6.77
C SER A 420 -20.28 11.00 5.58
N ASP A 421 -20.04 11.75 4.49
CA ASP A 421 -19.33 11.23 3.30
C ASP A 421 -20.01 10.02 2.63
N THR A 422 -21.29 9.79 2.87
CA THR A 422 -22.00 8.56 2.46
C THR A 422 -21.93 8.31 0.95
N PHE A 423 -22.04 9.35 0.11
CA PHE A 423 -21.93 9.27 -1.36
C PHE A 423 -20.77 10.12 -1.90
N ASN A 424 -19.76 10.39 -1.07
CA ASN A 424 -18.59 11.16 -1.48
C ASN A 424 -17.91 10.49 -2.68
N GLY A 425 -17.69 11.23 -3.79
CA GLY A 425 -17.03 10.70 -4.98
C GLY A 425 -17.88 9.78 -5.86
N CYS A 426 -19.19 9.70 -5.65
CA CYS A 426 -20.09 9.00 -6.56
C CYS A 426 -20.28 9.83 -7.84
N THR A 427 -19.26 9.81 -8.71
CA THR A 427 -19.17 10.71 -9.86
C THR A 427 -20.25 10.49 -10.92
N SER A 428 -20.80 9.29 -11.00
CA SER A 428 -21.90 8.95 -11.93
C SER A 428 -23.30 9.16 -11.34
N LEU A 429 -23.44 9.51 -10.06
CA LEU A 429 -24.74 9.62 -9.41
C LEU A 429 -25.55 10.78 -10.01
N LYS A 430 -26.65 10.44 -10.69
CA LYS A 430 -27.56 11.39 -11.34
C LYS A 430 -28.78 11.70 -10.50
N GLU A 431 -29.30 10.69 -9.85
CA GLU A 431 -30.53 10.77 -9.08
C GLU A 431 -30.39 10.02 -7.74
N ILE A 432 -30.99 10.59 -6.71
CA ILE A 432 -31.11 9.95 -5.40
C ILE A 432 -32.45 10.27 -4.75
N THR A 433 -33.08 9.25 -4.19
CA THR A 433 -34.24 9.42 -3.30
C THR A 433 -33.75 9.39 -1.86
N LEU A 434 -34.02 10.49 -1.13
CA LEU A 434 -33.68 10.65 0.28
C LEU A 434 -34.85 10.30 1.20
N PRO A 435 -34.61 9.73 2.38
CA PRO A 435 -35.65 9.50 3.39
C PRO A 435 -36.25 10.82 3.85
N SER A 436 -37.56 10.80 4.13
CA SER A 436 -38.30 12.00 4.56
C SER A 436 -37.88 12.56 5.93
N ASN A 437 -37.10 11.83 6.72
CA ASN A 437 -36.67 12.17 8.09
C ASN A 437 -35.16 12.19 8.27
N THR A 438 -34.42 12.49 7.21
CA THR A 438 -32.94 12.51 7.22
C THR A 438 -32.35 13.90 7.47
N ASN A 439 -31.03 13.97 7.65
CA ASN A 439 -30.23 15.20 7.62
C ASN A 439 -29.26 15.14 6.44
N ILE A 440 -28.85 16.31 5.92
CA ILE A 440 -27.74 16.41 4.95
C ILE A 440 -26.47 16.62 5.74
N THR A 441 -25.70 15.54 5.89
CA THR A 441 -24.47 15.50 6.68
C THR A 441 -23.28 16.13 5.92
N ASN A 442 -22.13 16.30 6.59
CA ASN A 442 -20.94 16.82 5.97
C ASN A 442 -20.50 15.93 4.81
N ARG A 443 -20.10 16.55 3.67
CA ARG A 443 -19.59 15.87 2.47
C ARG A 443 -20.47 14.75 1.91
N MET A 444 -21.76 14.73 2.27
CA MET A 444 -22.65 13.63 1.89
C MET A 444 -22.66 13.35 0.39
N PHE A 445 -22.60 14.40 -0.46
CA PHE A 445 -22.55 14.35 -1.92
C PHE A 445 -21.30 15.09 -2.49
N TYR A 446 -20.21 15.12 -1.73
CA TYR A 446 -18.99 15.75 -2.17
C TYR A 446 -18.50 15.10 -3.49
N GLN A 447 -18.26 15.92 -4.52
CA GLN A 447 -17.83 15.46 -5.86
C GLN A 447 -18.81 14.51 -6.58
N CYS A 448 -20.11 14.54 -6.28
CA CYS A 448 -21.13 13.89 -7.11
C CYS A 448 -21.33 14.70 -8.41
N SER A 449 -20.35 14.63 -9.31
CA SER A 449 -20.22 15.54 -10.46
C SER A 449 -21.36 15.41 -11.49
N SER A 450 -22.06 14.27 -11.52
CA SER A 450 -23.20 14.02 -12.43
C SER A 450 -24.58 14.33 -11.81
N LEU A 451 -24.67 14.72 -10.54
CA LEU A 451 -25.94 15.02 -9.86
C LEU A 451 -26.55 16.30 -10.44
N GLU A 452 -27.68 16.16 -11.14
CA GLU A 452 -28.30 17.28 -11.86
C GLU A 452 -29.30 18.06 -11.02
N ASN A 453 -30.09 17.37 -10.20
CA ASN A 453 -31.15 17.94 -9.39
C ASN A 453 -31.23 17.23 -8.05
N ILE A 454 -31.64 17.95 -6.99
CA ILE A 454 -31.91 17.34 -5.69
C ILE A 454 -33.08 18.04 -4.99
N VAL A 455 -33.91 17.22 -4.37
CA VAL A 455 -35.01 17.67 -3.50
C VAL A 455 -34.61 17.38 -2.05
N ILE A 456 -34.47 18.42 -1.26
CA ILE A 456 -34.11 18.30 0.16
C ILE A 456 -35.42 18.09 0.98
N PRO A 457 -35.51 16.97 1.71
CA PRO A 457 -36.71 16.63 2.48
C PRO A 457 -37.09 17.69 3.53
N ASN A 458 -38.37 17.76 3.84
CA ASN A 458 -38.92 18.75 4.80
C ASN A 458 -38.39 18.60 6.24
N SER A 459 -37.89 17.46 6.63
CA SER A 459 -37.26 17.24 7.94
C SER A 459 -35.91 17.93 8.10
N VAL A 460 -35.21 18.23 6.98
CA VAL A 460 -33.87 18.79 7.00
C VAL A 460 -33.88 20.22 7.50
N LYS A 461 -33.19 20.47 8.60
CA LYS A 461 -33.00 21.80 9.18
C LYS A 461 -31.62 22.41 8.84
N LYS A 462 -30.65 21.56 8.53
CA LYS A 462 -29.26 22.00 8.28
C LYS A 462 -28.67 21.24 7.11
N ILE A 463 -27.89 21.95 6.27
CA ILE A 463 -27.03 21.37 5.24
C ILE A 463 -25.57 21.50 5.70
N GLY A 464 -24.90 20.36 5.81
CA GLY A 464 -23.55 20.24 6.37
C GLY A 464 -22.45 20.83 5.49
N ALA A 465 -21.26 20.98 6.05
CA ALA A 465 -20.09 21.50 5.36
C ALA A 465 -19.71 20.62 4.17
N TYR A 466 -19.43 21.27 3.02
CA TYR A 466 -19.03 20.62 1.76
C TYR A 466 -20.06 19.62 1.20
N ALA A 467 -21.31 19.64 1.66
CA ALA A 467 -22.29 18.61 1.37
C ALA A 467 -22.48 18.35 -0.13
N PHE A 468 -22.46 19.37 -0.98
CA PHE A 468 -22.61 19.32 -2.44
C PHE A 468 -21.40 19.90 -3.17
N THR A 469 -20.28 20.13 -2.49
CA THR A 469 -19.10 20.72 -3.13
C THR A 469 -18.64 19.84 -4.30
N GLY A 470 -18.49 20.46 -5.49
CA GLY A 470 -18.06 19.76 -6.70
C GLY A 470 -19.17 19.01 -7.44
N CYS A 471 -20.45 19.21 -7.09
CA CYS A 471 -21.59 18.75 -7.88
C CYS A 471 -21.71 19.62 -9.15
N ALA A 472 -20.81 19.40 -10.10
CA ALA A 472 -20.64 20.28 -11.27
C ALA A 472 -21.87 20.32 -12.18
N ALA A 473 -22.63 19.21 -12.28
CA ALA A 473 -23.83 19.12 -13.10
C ALA A 473 -25.08 19.67 -12.42
N LEU A 474 -25.02 20.01 -11.11
CA LEU A 474 -26.19 20.42 -10.34
C LEU A 474 -26.76 21.74 -10.89
N LYS A 475 -27.99 21.69 -11.40
CA LYS A 475 -28.71 22.82 -12.03
C LYS A 475 -29.69 23.47 -11.06
N ASN A 476 -30.37 22.61 -10.29
CA ASN A 476 -31.45 23.03 -9.43
C ASN A 476 -31.38 22.31 -8.07
N VAL A 477 -31.75 23.03 -7.02
CA VAL A 477 -31.99 22.46 -5.69
C VAL A 477 -33.35 22.93 -5.17
N THR A 478 -34.16 21.99 -4.64
CA THR A 478 -35.37 22.30 -3.93
C THR A 478 -35.11 22.26 -2.43
N LEU A 479 -35.29 23.39 -1.76
CA LEU A 479 -35.06 23.56 -0.31
C LEU A 479 -36.37 23.69 0.44
N SER A 480 -36.48 22.99 1.56
CA SER A 480 -37.69 23.09 2.42
C SER A 480 -37.72 24.39 3.22
N SER A 481 -38.93 24.82 3.65
CA SER A 481 -39.11 25.97 4.55
C SER A 481 -38.49 25.75 5.94
N ASN A 482 -38.19 24.52 6.33
CA ASN A 482 -37.65 24.16 7.64
C ASN A 482 -36.11 24.31 7.75
N ILE A 483 -35.44 24.61 6.64
CA ILE A 483 -34.00 24.86 6.65
C ILE A 483 -33.73 26.17 7.40
N THR A 484 -32.83 26.09 8.37
CA THR A 484 -32.37 27.21 9.19
C THR A 484 -30.87 27.50 9.06
N TYR A 485 -30.14 26.61 8.41
CA TYR A 485 -28.71 26.75 8.23
C TYR A 485 -28.19 25.99 7.00
N ILE A 486 -27.38 26.64 6.21
CA ILE A 486 -26.62 26.06 5.11
C ILE A 486 -25.17 26.51 5.34
N ALA A 487 -24.21 25.56 5.37
CA ALA A 487 -22.80 25.89 5.53
C ALA A 487 -22.29 26.67 4.31
N ASP A 488 -21.45 27.68 4.52
CA ASP A 488 -20.96 28.60 3.48
C ASP A 488 -20.27 27.89 2.30
N ASN A 489 -19.68 26.72 2.57
CA ASN A 489 -18.99 25.89 1.58
C ASN A 489 -19.83 24.73 1.04
N ALA A 490 -21.11 24.64 1.40
CA ALA A 490 -21.97 23.49 1.07
C ALA A 490 -22.10 23.28 -0.45
N PHE A 491 -22.19 24.35 -1.24
CA PHE A 491 -22.39 24.33 -2.69
C PHE A 491 -21.18 24.86 -3.48
N ASN A 492 -19.98 24.85 -2.88
CA ASN A 492 -18.78 25.27 -3.56
C ASN A 492 -18.54 24.45 -4.85
N LYS A 493 -18.05 25.09 -5.91
CA LYS A 493 -17.79 24.45 -7.21
C LYS A 493 -19.04 23.80 -7.87
N CYS A 494 -20.24 24.25 -7.56
CA CYS A 494 -21.49 23.91 -8.26
C CYS A 494 -21.73 24.93 -9.39
N GLY A 495 -20.84 24.95 -10.39
CA GLY A 495 -20.84 26.01 -11.43
C GLY A 495 -22.12 26.12 -12.26
N ASN A 496 -22.91 25.04 -12.35
CA ASN A 496 -24.17 25.00 -13.08
C ASN A 496 -25.41 25.28 -12.21
N LEU A 497 -25.26 25.41 -10.89
CA LEU A 497 -26.40 25.72 -10.00
C LEU A 497 -26.86 27.15 -10.28
N LYS A 498 -28.11 27.28 -10.75
CA LYS A 498 -28.73 28.57 -11.10
C LYS A 498 -30.03 28.83 -10.36
N ILE A 499 -30.78 27.78 -10.07
CA ILE A 499 -32.14 27.90 -9.56
C ILE A 499 -32.25 27.20 -8.22
N VAL A 500 -32.79 27.93 -7.26
CA VAL A 500 -33.19 27.42 -5.94
C VAL A 500 -34.69 27.51 -5.82
N TYR A 501 -35.36 26.38 -5.68
CA TYR A 501 -36.77 26.31 -5.41
C TYR A 501 -37.02 26.27 -3.90
N GLY A 502 -38.09 26.94 -3.45
CA GLY A 502 -38.43 26.96 -2.04
C GLY A 502 -39.68 27.80 -1.69
N THR A 503 -39.94 27.93 -0.40
CA THR A 503 -41.09 28.70 0.11
C THR A 503 -40.72 30.16 0.29
N THR A 504 -41.59 31.08 -0.16
CA THR A 504 -41.42 32.52 0.03
C THR A 504 -41.35 32.89 1.52
N GLY A 505 -40.46 33.82 1.87
CA GLY A 505 -40.19 34.23 3.25
C GLY A 505 -39.34 33.29 4.09
N SER A 506 -38.86 32.17 3.48
CA SER A 506 -38.00 31.20 4.18
C SER A 506 -36.53 31.65 4.24
N TYR A 507 -35.76 31.00 5.11
CA TYR A 507 -34.31 31.12 5.14
C TYR A 507 -33.69 30.76 3.77
N ALA A 508 -34.25 29.76 3.07
CA ALA A 508 -33.79 29.33 1.74
C ALA A 508 -33.88 30.46 0.70
N GLU A 509 -34.93 31.27 0.72
CA GLU A 509 -35.04 32.44 -0.17
C GLU A 509 -33.95 33.47 0.13
N THR A 510 -33.75 33.79 1.41
CA THR A 510 -32.72 34.76 1.82
C THR A 510 -31.34 34.29 1.45
N TRP A 511 -31.02 33.03 1.71
CA TRP A 511 -29.73 32.40 1.35
C TRP A 511 -29.52 32.43 -0.16
N ALA A 512 -30.50 31.97 -0.95
CA ALA A 512 -30.36 31.93 -2.42
C ALA A 512 -30.08 33.31 -3.02
N LYS A 513 -30.75 34.36 -2.53
CA LYS A 513 -30.52 35.75 -2.98
C LYS A 513 -29.13 36.26 -2.60
N ASN A 514 -28.65 35.94 -1.39
CA ASN A 514 -27.31 36.33 -0.92
C ASN A 514 -26.20 35.67 -1.74
N GLU A 515 -26.40 34.41 -2.13
CA GLU A 515 -25.43 33.65 -2.97
C GLU A 515 -25.60 33.96 -4.47
N GLY A 516 -26.54 34.80 -4.86
CA GLY A 516 -26.75 35.20 -6.26
C GLY A 516 -27.51 34.17 -7.12
N TYR A 517 -28.22 33.23 -6.51
CA TYR A 517 -29.06 32.26 -7.24
C TYR A 517 -30.43 32.84 -7.56
N THR A 518 -31.03 32.37 -8.66
CA THR A 518 -32.44 32.67 -8.97
C THR A 518 -33.36 31.88 -8.03
N PHE A 519 -34.09 32.56 -7.17
CA PHE A 519 -35.10 31.91 -6.30
C PHE A 519 -36.45 31.81 -7.02
N VAL A 520 -37.05 30.63 -6.98
CA VAL A 520 -38.38 30.35 -7.54
C VAL A 520 -39.29 29.80 -6.42
N ALA A 521 -40.37 30.50 -6.16
CA ALA A 521 -41.33 30.07 -5.14
C ALA A 521 -42.11 28.81 -5.55
N GLN A 522 -42.26 27.89 -4.61
CA GLN A 522 -43.07 26.67 -4.71
C GLN A 522 -43.97 26.53 -3.50
#